data_c112a6d8c2c53505a7e0a1f51db3e0dd
#
_entry.id   c112a6d8c2c53505a7e0a1f51db3e0dd
#
_cell.length_a   1.000
_cell.length_b   1.000
_cell.length_c   1.000
_cell.angle_alpha   90.00
_cell.angle_beta   90.00
_cell.angle_gamma   90.00
#
_symmetry.space_group_name_H-M   'P 1'
#
loop_
_entity.id
_entity.type
_entity.pdbx_description
1 polymer ?
#
loop_
_entity_poly.entity_id
_entity_poly.type
_entity_poly.pdbx_seq_one_letter_code
_entity_poly.pdbx_strand_id
1 'polypeptide(L)'
;MGGAFHGKGRVGTRGVSARAQRKAAVSSRRRPGTSRASRSGKAAPVDLETKKLPSQARSRSTFDAILRVAGEILNDDGLDGLSINAVCRQAGLTPPAVYRYFPNKYALLKALAERLMEAQDDVVLAVTRRRPPAQSEPALAEEMREVLREVAAVTAGFPGNVFILRALRVTPILRDVRRASTAKVAAQRVDRLRSVFPAADLAALRRGVWLGIETANALIELIAEREWEVVGESRQATIEAAGGLIAHHYWQLCGEAS
;
A
#
# COMPACT_ATOMS: atom_id res chain seq x y z
N MET A 1 2.66 51.45 -35.79
CA MET A 1 2.05 52.26 -34.73
C MET A 1 2.07 51.43 -33.48
N GLY A 2 2.95 51.57 -32.52
CA GLY A 2 3.52 52.74 -31.87
C GLY A 2 2.92 52.91 -30.50
N GLY A 3 3.69 52.63 -29.47
CA GLY A 3 3.25 52.93 -28.14
C GLY A 3 4.00 52.22 -27.03
N ALA A 4 5.28 52.55 -26.83
CA ALA A 4 6.05 52.28 -25.65
C ALA A 4 5.71 53.25 -24.55
N PHE A 5 5.64 52.79 -23.26
CA PHE A 5 5.81 53.70 -22.12
C PHE A 5 6.75 53.09 -21.09
N HIS A 6 7.86 53.79 -20.94
CA HIS A 6 8.84 53.71 -19.87
C HIS A 6 8.31 54.38 -18.61
N GLY A 7 8.65 53.85 -17.41
CA GLY A 7 8.50 54.50 -16.12
C GLY A 7 9.54 54.00 -15.14
N LYS A 8 10.68 54.70 -15.09
CA LYS A 8 11.73 54.58 -14.06
C LYS A 8 11.32 55.35 -12.81
N GLY A 9 11.57 54.79 -11.64
CA GLY A 9 11.46 55.51 -10.34
C GLY A 9 12.45 54.94 -9.33
N ARG A 10 13.41 55.73 -9.02
CA ARG A 10 14.65 55.60 -8.26
C ARG A 10 14.43 55.60 -6.74
N VAL A 11 15.17 54.76 -6.01
CA VAL A 11 16.14 55.07 -4.92
C VAL A 11 15.68 55.89 -3.70
N GLY A 12 15.87 55.31 -2.53
CA GLY A 12 15.88 55.97 -1.23
C GLY A 12 16.65 55.18 -0.18
N THR A 13 17.96 55.33 -0.14
CA THR A 13 18.88 54.98 0.95
C THR A 13 18.85 56.01 2.06
N ARG A 14 18.82 55.62 3.33
CA ARG A 14 19.30 56.30 4.56
C ARG A 14 18.87 55.45 5.75
N GLY A 15 19.68 55.13 6.79
CA GLY A 15 20.96 55.67 7.23
C GLY A 15 21.29 54.96 8.54
N VAL A 16 22.53 54.80 8.73
CA VAL A 16 23.29 54.25 9.85
C VAL A 16 22.93 54.91 11.18
N SER A 17 22.86 54.14 12.29
CA SER A 17 23.33 54.66 13.60
C SER A 17 23.82 53.53 14.48
N ALA A 18 25.09 53.56 14.74
CA ALA A 18 25.81 52.80 15.74
C ALA A 18 25.77 53.55 17.09
N ARG A 19 25.56 52.81 18.16
CA ARG A 19 26.03 53.18 19.52
C ARG A 19 25.70 52.02 20.45
N ALA A 20 26.56 51.48 21.21
CA ALA A 20 27.76 51.70 21.93
C ALA A 20 27.98 50.48 22.84
N GLN A 21 29.19 50.05 22.86
CA GLN A 21 29.72 49.06 23.79
C GLN A 21 29.64 49.54 25.23
N ARG A 22 29.19 48.69 26.17
CA ARG A 22 29.69 48.75 27.54
C ARG A 22 29.97 47.38 28.08
N LYS A 23 31.20 47.21 28.50
CA LYS A 23 31.77 46.11 29.26
C LYS A 23 31.11 45.95 30.62
N ALA A 24 30.89 44.75 31.06
CA ALA A 24 31.09 44.36 32.44
C ALA A 24 31.41 42.87 32.52
N ALA A 25 32.59 42.53 32.94
CA ALA A 25 33.05 41.21 33.30
C ALA A 25 32.67 40.92 34.76
N VAL A 26 32.10 39.75 35.03
CA VAL A 26 32.17 39.13 36.36
C VAL A 26 32.09 37.60 36.25
N SER A 27 33.21 36.99 36.63
CA SER A 27 33.37 35.78 37.44
C SER A 27 32.85 34.45 36.93
N SER A 28 33.80 33.65 36.57
CA SER A 28 33.83 32.16 36.43
C SER A 28 33.32 31.43 37.68
N ARG A 29 32.34 30.54 37.47
CA ARG A 29 32.25 29.27 38.22
C ARG A 29 31.83 28.16 37.26
N ARG A 30 32.82 27.40 36.78
CA ARG A 30 32.63 26.13 36.10
C ARG A 30 31.97 25.12 37.06
N ARG A 31 30.75 24.66 36.72
CA ARG A 31 30.25 23.39 37.17
C ARG A 31 30.45 22.35 36.06
N PRO A 32 30.93 21.13 36.36
CA PRO A 32 31.06 20.10 35.31
C PRO A 32 29.66 19.67 34.86
N GLY A 33 29.34 20.01 33.63
CA GLY A 33 28.15 19.52 32.94
C GLY A 33 28.30 18.03 32.67
N THR A 34 27.48 17.23 33.33
CA THR A 34 27.26 15.85 32.94
C THR A 34 26.72 15.82 31.52
N SER A 35 27.54 15.42 30.58
CA SER A 35 27.18 15.07 29.22
C SER A 35 26.13 13.96 29.29
N ARG A 36 24.86 14.34 29.16
CA ARG A 36 23.75 13.41 28.94
C ARG A 36 23.85 12.97 27.48
N ALA A 37 24.63 11.90 27.26
CA ALA A 37 24.62 11.19 25.99
C ALA A 37 23.15 10.90 25.64
N SER A 38 22.68 11.51 24.54
CA SER A 38 21.40 11.18 23.94
C SER A 38 21.47 9.71 23.49
N ARG A 39 20.97 8.83 24.34
CA ARG A 39 20.66 7.46 23.90
C ARG A 39 19.61 7.62 22.81
N SER A 40 20.00 7.42 21.55
CA SER A 40 19.08 7.15 20.47
C SER A 40 18.37 5.84 20.85
N GLY A 41 17.26 5.95 21.52
CA GLY A 41 16.41 4.83 21.86
C GLY A 41 15.87 4.28 20.55
N LYS A 42 16.41 3.16 20.10
CA LYS A 42 15.78 2.32 19.11
C LYS A 42 14.39 2.01 19.66
N ALA A 43 13.34 2.56 19.06
CA ALA A 43 11.97 2.29 19.48
C ALA A 43 11.78 0.77 19.55
N ALA A 44 11.21 0.28 20.64
CA ALA A 44 10.91 -1.15 20.78
C ALA A 44 10.03 -1.58 19.59
N PRO A 45 10.25 -2.78 19.03
CA PRO A 45 9.44 -3.27 17.93
C PRO A 45 7.96 -3.26 18.33
N VAL A 46 7.12 -2.67 17.48
CA VAL A 46 5.66 -2.65 17.70
C VAL A 46 5.15 -4.07 17.57
N ASP A 47 4.43 -4.55 18.58
CA ASP A 47 3.77 -5.86 18.54
C ASP A 47 2.65 -5.84 17.49
N LEU A 48 2.81 -6.63 16.43
CA LEU A 48 1.92 -6.69 15.27
C LEU A 48 1.10 -7.97 15.21
N GLU A 49 1.46 -8.93 16.05
CA GLU A 49 0.84 -10.22 15.97
C GLU A 49 -0.56 -10.19 16.61
N THR A 50 -1.47 -10.85 15.94
CA THR A 50 -2.79 -11.16 16.49
C THR A 50 -2.60 -12.13 17.66
N LYS A 51 -2.90 -11.68 18.88
CA LYS A 51 -2.63 -12.45 20.11
C LYS A 51 -3.35 -13.80 20.14
N LYS A 52 -4.51 -13.91 19.52
CA LYS A 52 -5.32 -15.12 19.53
C LYS A 52 -6.16 -15.20 18.24
N LEU A 53 -5.87 -16.24 17.46
CA LEU A 53 -6.77 -16.59 16.35
C LEU A 53 -8.02 -17.30 16.90
N PRO A 54 -9.22 -16.92 16.47
CA PRO A 54 -10.46 -17.49 16.98
C PRO A 54 -10.64 -18.92 16.49
N SER A 55 -10.76 -19.87 17.43
CA SER A 55 -11.03 -21.28 17.14
C SER A 55 -12.53 -21.63 17.17
N GLN A 56 -13.35 -20.87 17.91
CA GLN A 56 -14.78 -21.12 18.07
C GLN A 56 -15.61 -20.12 17.25
N ALA A 57 -16.80 -20.50 16.79
CA ALA A 57 -17.71 -19.69 15.97
C ALA A 57 -18.00 -18.30 16.56
N ARG A 58 -18.33 -18.21 17.85
CA ARG A 58 -18.57 -16.93 18.54
C ARG A 58 -17.34 -16.03 18.58
N SER A 59 -16.16 -16.60 18.77
CA SER A 59 -14.89 -15.87 18.72
C SER A 59 -14.60 -15.32 17.33
N ARG A 60 -14.91 -16.10 16.28
CA ARG A 60 -14.76 -15.65 14.88
C ARG A 60 -15.68 -14.49 14.56
N SER A 61 -16.96 -14.59 14.95
CA SER A 61 -17.92 -13.49 14.74
C SER A 61 -17.47 -12.18 15.39
N THR A 62 -16.94 -12.24 16.62
CA THR A 62 -16.41 -11.06 17.31
C THR A 62 -15.17 -10.51 16.58
N PHE A 63 -14.24 -11.38 16.17
CA PHE A 63 -13.04 -10.99 15.45
C PHE A 63 -13.39 -10.33 14.10
N ASP A 64 -14.34 -10.91 13.36
CA ASP A 64 -14.80 -10.38 12.08
C ASP A 64 -15.53 -9.04 12.24
N ALA A 65 -16.34 -8.88 13.30
CA ALA A 65 -16.99 -7.62 13.63
C ALA A 65 -15.97 -6.51 13.95
N ILE A 66 -14.90 -6.82 14.69
CA ILE A 66 -13.82 -5.89 14.98
C ILE A 66 -13.15 -5.41 13.68
N LEU A 67 -12.79 -6.34 12.78
CA LEU A 67 -12.12 -5.99 11.53
C LEU A 67 -13.04 -5.23 10.58
N ARG A 68 -14.32 -5.60 10.48
CA ARG A 68 -15.31 -4.87 9.68
C ARG A 68 -15.39 -3.41 10.14
N VAL A 69 -15.60 -3.19 11.45
CA VAL A 69 -15.69 -1.84 12.04
C VAL A 69 -14.39 -1.07 11.85
N ALA A 70 -13.24 -1.71 12.01
CA ALA A 70 -11.95 -1.06 11.76
C ALA A 70 -11.79 -0.62 10.29
N GLY A 71 -12.29 -1.41 9.34
CA GLY A 71 -12.32 -1.06 7.92
C GLY A 71 -13.28 0.11 7.63
N GLU A 72 -14.46 0.15 8.27
CA GLU A 72 -15.40 1.27 8.16
C GLU A 72 -14.77 2.57 8.68
N ILE A 73 -14.14 2.53 9.86
CA ILE A 73 -13.42 3.69 10.40
C ILE A 73 -12.31 4.17 9.45
N LEU A 74 -11.60 3.24 8.79
CA LEU A 74 -10.60 3.61 7.79
C LEU A 74 -11.22 4.32 6.58
N ASN A 75 -12.41 3.92 6.13
CA ASN A 75 -13.13 4.62 5.06
C ASN A 75 -13.53 6.04 5.45
N ASP A 76 -14.08 6.19 6.65
CA ASP A 76 -14.72 7.43 7.08
C ASP A 76 -13.71 8.45 7.60
N ASP A 77 -12.77 8.00 8.45
CA ASP A 77 -11.87 8.86 9.22
C ASP A 77 -10.38 8.64 8.90
N GLY A 78 -10.07 7.70 8.01
CA GLY A 78 -8.68 7.36 7.66
C GLY A 78 -7.90 6.71 8.81
N LEU A 79 -6.56 6.68 8.65
CA LEU A 79 -5.67 6.06 9.63
C LEU A 79 -5.61 6.82 10.97
N ASP A 80 -5.87 8.11 10.96
CA ASP A 80 -5.87 8.94 12.18
C ASP A 80 -7.09 8.66 13.05
N GLY A 81 -8.24 8.34 12.44
CA GLY A 81 -9.44 7.92 13.16
C GLY A 81 -9.34 6.51 13.74
N LEU A 82 -8.48 5.64 13.17
CA LEU A 82 -8.36 4.26 13.62
C LEU A 82 -7.68 4.17 14.99
N SER A 83 -8.41 3.73 15.99
CA SER A 83 -7.92 3.43 17.33
C SER A 83 -8.72 2.28 17.97
N ILE A 84 -8.11 1.59 18.94
CA ILE A 84 -8.82 0.54 19.69
C ILE A 84 -10.10 1.10 20.35
N ASN A 85 -10.03 2.33 20.89
CA ASN A 85 -11.20 2.95 21.52
C ASN A 85 -12.31 3.30 20.53
N ALA A 86 -11.97 3.76 19.31
CA ALA A 86 -12.93 4.02 18.25
C ALA A 86 -13.64 2.71 17.83
N VAL A 87 -12.87 1.64 17.63
CA VAL A 87 -13.40 0.31 17.30
C VAL A 87 -14.30 -0.22 18.42
N CYS A 88 -13.90 -0.10 19.70
CA CYS A 88 -14.74 -0.50 20.84
C CYS A 88 -16.07 0.22 20.83
N ARG A 89 -16.03 1.53 20.69
CA ARG A 89 -17.25 2.38 20.70
C ARG A 89 -18.20 2.03 19.55
N GLN A 90 -17.69 1.86 18.34
CA GLN A 90 -18.52 1.58 17.17
C GLN A 90 -19.00 0.12 17.11
N ALA A 91 -18.19 -0.84 17.57
CA ALA A 91 -18.56 -2.25 17.62
C ALA A 91 -19.41 -2.63 18.84
N GLY A 92 -19.64 -1.73 19.80
CA GLY A 92 -20.32 -2.05 21.06
C GLY A 92 -19.53 -3.04 21.92
N LEU A 93 -18.19 -3.02 21.86
CA LEU A 93 -17.30 -3.93 22.57
C LEU A 93 -16.53 -3.22 23.69
N THR A 94 -16.17 -3.98 24.73
CA THR A 94 -15.26 -3.46 25.76
C THR A 94 -13.80 -3.50 25.31
N PRO A 95 -12.94 -2.57 25.79
CA PRO A 95 -11.51 -2.60 25.45
C PRO A 95 -10.83 -3.93 25.71
N PRO A 96 -11.06 -4.63 26.85
CA PRO A 96 -10.49 -5.97 27.07
C PRO A 96 -10.89 -7.00 26.01
N ALA A 97 -12.11 -6.90 25.43
CA ALA A 97 -12.57 -7.80 24.39
C ALA A 97 -11.79 -7.61 23.09
N VAL A 98 -11.44 -6.36 22.72
CA VAL A 98 -10.63 -6.04 21.54
C VAL A 98 -9.15 -6.34 21.80
N TYR A 99 -8.59 -5.95 22.96
CA TYR A 99 -7.21 -6.22 23.32
C TYR A 99 -6.88 -7.72 23.43
N ARG A 100 -7.89 -8.56 23.59
CA ARG A 100 -7.73 -10.01 23.53
C ARG A 100 -7.18 -10.49 22.18
N TYR A 101 -7.52 -9.80 21.09
CA TYR A 101 -7.12 -10.12 19.71
C TYR A 101 -6.01 -9.21 19.22
N PHE A 102 -6.15 -7.92 19.41
CA PHE A 102 -5.29 -6.89 18.80
C PHE A 102 -4.61 -6.04 19.88
N PRO A 103 -3.28 -6.10 20.00
CA PRO A 103 -2.55 -5.34 21.01
C PRO A 103 -2.57 -3.82 20.74
N ASN A 104 -2.75 -3.41 19.48
CA ASN A 104 -2.76 -2.01 19.06
C ASN A 104 -3.40 -1.84 17.67
N LYS A 105 -3.53 -0.57 17.21
CA LYS A 105 -4.10 -0.26 15.90
C LYS A 105 -3.30 -0.80 14.71
N TYR A 106 -2.00 -1.00 14.85
CA TYR A 106 -1.17 -1.52 13.75
C TYR A 106 -1.39 -3.02 13.54
N ALA A 107 -1.69 -3.77 14.61
CA ALA A 107 -2.12 -5.16 14.49
C ALA A 107 -3.48 -5.28 13.80
N LEU A 108 -4.42 -4.35 14.04
CA LEU A 108 -5.68 -4.25 13.28
C LEU A 108 -5.42 -3.98 11.80
N LEU A 109 -4.56 -3.01 11.50
CA LEU A 109 -4.23 -2.65 10.12
C LEU A 109 -3.53 -3.82 9.39
N LYS A 110 -2.61 -4.52 10.07
CA LYS A 110 -1.96 -5.71 9.52
C LYS A 110 -2.99 -6.80 9.19
N ALA A 111 -3.89 -7.12 10.11
CA ALA A 111 -4.92 -8.13 9.89
C ALA A 111 -5.90 -7.76 8.76
N LEU A 112 -6.23 -6.48 8.61
CA LEU A 112 -7.02 -6.00 7.46
C LEU A 112 -6.26 -6.15 6.14
N ALA A 113 -4.97 -5.79 6.14
CA ALA A 113 -4.11 -5.93 4.97
C ALA A 113 -3.95 -7.41 4.56
N GLU A 114 -3.73 -8.31 5.52
CA GLU A 114 -3.66 -9.75 5.29
C GLU A 114 -4.96 -10.27 4.65
N ARG A 115 -6.13 -9.88 5.18
CA ARG A 115 -7.42 -10.28 4.62
C ARG A 115 -7.68 -9.76 3.22
N LEU A 116 -7.30 -8.51 2.95
CA LEU A 116 -7.46 -7.95 1.59
C LEU A 116 -6.56 -8.68 0.61
N MET A 117 -5.29 -8.91 0.96
CA MET A 117 -4.36 -9.65 0.11
C MET A 117 -4.83 -11.10 -0.11
N GLU A 118 -5.29 -11.79 0.93
CA GLU A 118 -5.84 -13.14 0.81
C GLU A 118 -7.06 -13.19 -0.13
N ALA A 119 -7.99 -12.25 0.00
CA ALA A 119 -9.16 -12.17 -0.88
C ALA A 119 -8.77 -11.89 -2.34
N GLN A 120 -7.78 -11.04 -2.59
CA GLN A 120 -7.25 -10.79 -3.93
C GLN A 120 -6.51 -12.03 -4.49
N ASP A 121 -5.66 -12.65 -3.70
CA ASP A 121 -4.94 -13.87 -4.07
C ASP A 121 -5.90 -15.00 -4.48
N ASP A 122 -6.95 -15.22 -3.69
CA ASP A 122 -7.93 -16.26 -3.94
C ASP A 122 -8.65 -16.07 -5.27
N VAL A 123 -8.95 -14.81 -5.63
CA VAL A 123 -9.51 -14.46 -6.94
C VAL A 123 -8.52 -14.80 -8.06
N VAL A 124 -7.27 -14.35 -7.95
CA VAL A 124 -6.23 -14.63 -8.96
C VAL A 124 -6.08 -16.14 -9.15
N LEU A 125 -5.99 -16.88 -8.04
CA LEU A 125 -5.84 -18.34 -8.08
C LEU A 125 -7.07 -19.04 -8.65
N ALA A 126 -8.28 -18.54 -8.39
CA ALA A 126 -9.52 -19.08 -8.92
C ALA A 126 -9.62 -18.88 -10.44
N VAL A 127 -9.37 -17.66 -10.94
CA VAL A 127 -9.34 -17.38 -12.38
C VAL A 127 -8.30 -18.25 -13.08
N THR A 128 -7.11 -18.35 -12.52
CA THR A 128 -6.02 -19.13 -13.10
C THR A 128 -6.38 -20.62 -13.17
N ARG A 129 -7.05 -21.20 -12.16
CA ARG A 129 -7.44 -22.63 -12.15
C ARG A 129 -8.56 -22.97 -13.12
N ARG A 130 -9.54 -22.09 -13.33
CA ARG A 130 -10.69 -22.36 -14.20
C ARG A 130 -10.43 -22.21 -15.70
N ARG A 131 -9.30 -21.59 -16.07
CA ARG A 131 -8.89 -21.43 -17.47
C ARG A 131 -7.76 -22.39 -17.84
N PRO A 132 -7.74 -22.94 -19.07
CA PRO A 132 -6.55 -23.61 -19.57
C PRO A 132 -5.39 -22.61 -19.69
N PRO A 133 -4.12 -23.06 -19.68
CA PRO A 133 -2.98 -22.17 -19.97
C PRO A 133 -3.11 -21.50 -21.33
N ALA A 134 -2.89 -20.20 -21.39
CA ALA A 134 -3.04 -19.41 -22.61
C ALA A 134 -1.99 -19.82 -23.66
N GLN A 135 -2.46 -20.14 -24.87
CA GLN A 135 -1.63 -20.56 -26.00
C GLN A 135 -1.35 -19.42 -27.00
N SER A 136 -1.83 -18.21 -26.70
CA SER A 136 -1.63 -17.02 -27.52
C SER A 136 -1.66 -15.76 -26.64
N GLU A 137 -1.01 -14.69 -27.12
CA GLU A 137 -1.02 -13.40 -26.43
C GLU A 137 -2.45 -12.86 -26.23
N PRO A 138 -3.38 -12.90 -27.21
CA PRO A 138 -4.76 -12.48 -27.01
C PRO A 138 -5.49 -13.28 -25.91
N ALA A 139 -5.26 -14.60 -25.83
CA ALA A 139 -5.84 -15.43 -24.80
C ALA A 139 -5.29 -15.09 -23.40
N LEU A 140 -4.00 -14.77 -23.31
CA LEU A 140 -3.37 -14.31 -22.09
C LEU A 140 -3.90 -12.92 -21.68
N ALA A 141 -4.11 -12.01 -22.65
CA ALA A 141 -4.68 -10.71 -22.40
C ALA A 141 -6.10 -10.80 -21.82
N GLU A 142 -6.92 -11.70 -22.33
CA GLU A 142 -8.26 -11.93 -21.78
C GLU A 142 -8.22 -12.53 -20.37
N GLU A 143 -7.30 -13.44 -20.10
CA GLU A 143 -7.06 -13.93 -18.73
C GLU A 143 -6.67 -12.79 -17.78
N MET A 144 -5.77 -11.90 -18.19
CA MET A 144 -5.34 -10.77 -17.36
C MET A 144 -6.45 -9.75 -17.12
N ARG A 145 -7.28 -9.47 -18.13
CA ARG A 145 -8.46 -8.59 -17.98
C ARG A 145 -9.45 -9.18 -16.97
N GLU A 146 -9.70 -10.47 -17.04
CA GLU A 146 -10.60 -11.15 -16.10
C GLU A 146 -10.04 -11.09 -14.67
N VAL A 147 -8.75 -11.38 -14.47
CA VAL A 147 -8.07 -11.25 -13.18
C VAL A 147 -8.22 -9.83 -12.64
N LEU A 148 -7.88 -8.81 -13.43
CA LEU A 148 -7.95 -7.41 -12.99
C LEU A 148 -9.39 -6.99 -12.66
N ARG A 149 -10.37 -7.42 -13.46
CA ARG A 149 -11.79 -7.11 -13.24
C ARG A 149 -12.29 -7.68 -11.92
N GLU A 150 -11.98 -8.94 -11.64
CA GLU A 150 -12.41 -9.59 -10.41
C GLU A 150 -11.65 -9.12 -9.17
N VAL A 151 -10.33 -8.90 -9.29
CA VAL A 151 -9.54 -8.31 -8.20
C VAL A 151 -10.02 -6.90 -7.88
N ALA A 152 -10.31 -6.08 -8.90
CA ALA A 152 -10.86 -4.74 -8.69
C ALA A 152 -12.26 -4.78 -8.04
N ALA A 153 -13.06 -5.80 -8.37
CA ALA A 153 -14.40 -5.96 -7.76
C ALA A 153 -14.31 -6.35 -6.29
N VAL A 154 -13.48 -7.36 -5.94
CA VAL A 154 -13.31 -7.77 -4.54
C VAL A 154 -12.66 -6.65 -3.71
N THR A 155 -11.73 -5.92 -4.30
CA THR A 155 -11.10 -4.75 -3.66
C THR A 155 -12.14 -3.66 -3.35
N ALA A 156 -12.97 -3.29 -4.32
CA ALA A 156 -14.00 -2.27 -4.14
C ALA A 156 -15.02 -2.62 -3.06
N GLY A 157 -15.31 -3.90 -2.87
CA GLY A 157 -16.19 -4.39 -1.79
C GLY A 157 -15.53 -4.47 -0.41
N PHE A 158 -14.22 -4.26 -0.31
CA PHE A 158 -13.51 -4.40 0.96
C PHE A 158 -13.48 -3.08 1.74
N PRO A 159 -13.99 -3.04 3.00
CA PRO A 159 -13.98 -1.82 3.81
C PRO A 159 -12.56 -1.32 4.08
N GLY A 160 -12.30 -0.03 3.85
CA GLY A 160 -10.98 0.58 4.04
C GLY A 160 -9.98 0.31 2.92
N ASN A 161 -10.41 -0.25 1.78
CA ASN A 161 -9.53 -0.73 0.71
C ASN A 161 -8.47 0.28 0.28
N VAL A 162 -8.83 1.52 -0.02
CA VAL A 162 -7.89 2.56 -0.48
C VAL A 162 -6.81 2.82 0.56
N PHE A 163 -7.20 2.98 1.84
CA PHE A 163 -6.25 3.21 2.93
C PHE A 163 -5.35 2.02 3.18
N ILE A 164 -5.87 0.79 3.06
CA ILE A 164 -5.10 -0.45 3.22
C ILE A 164 -4.08 -0.59 2.10
N LEU A 165 -4.48 -0.36 0.83
CA LEU A 165 -3.57 -0.40 -0.31
C LEU A 165 -2.44 0.63 -0.19
N ARG A 166 -2.76 1.87 0.18
CA ARG A 166 -1.75 2.91 0.47
C ARG A 166 -0.84 2.51 1.62
N ALA A 167 -1.39 1.98 2.71
CA ALA A 167 -0.61 1.53 3.86
C ALA A 167 0.34 0.39 3.50
N LEU A 168 -0.08 -0.58 2.69
CA LEU A 168 0.75 -1.68 2.17
C LEU A 168 1.97 -1.15 1.38
N ARG A 169 1.82 -0.01 0.69
CA ARG A 169 2.88 0.60 -0.10
C ARG A 169 3.91 1.35 0.74
N VAL A 170 3.44 2.15 1.72
CA VAL A 170 4.29 3.11 2.44
C VAL A 170 4.70 2.67 3.84
N THR A 171 4.02 1.68 4.43
CA THR A 171 4.24 1.27 5.82
C THR A 171 5.19 0.08 5.89
N PRO A 172 6.42 0.24 6.43
CA PRO A 172 7.40 -0.84 6.48
C PRO A 172 6.89 -2.11 7.16
N ILE A 173 6.03 -1.95 8.16
CA ILE A 173 5.43 -3.00 8.98
C ILE A 173 4.51 -3.95 8.17
N LEU A 174 3.95 -3.46 7.04
CA LEU A 174 3.07 -4.24 6.15
C LEU A 174 3.81 -4.81 4.93
N ARG A 175 5.10 -4.53 4.82
CA ARG A 175 5.91 -4.98 3.67
C ARG A 175 5.92 -6.50 3.52
N ASP A 176 5.96 -7.22 4.63
CA ASP A 176 6.02 -8.68 4.61
C ASP A 176 4.67 -9.30 4.21
N VAL A 177 3.55 -8.65 4.53
CA VAL A 177 2.21 -9.04 4.05
C VAL A 177 2.17 -8.98 2.51
N ARG A 178 2.58 -7.86 1.93
CA ARG A 178 2.65 -7.68 0.48
C ARG A 178 3.60 -8.68 -0.19
N ARG A 179 4.79 -8.88 0.38
CA ARG A 179 5.78 -9.83 -0.14
C ARG A 179 5.27 -11.27 -0.14
N ALA A 180 4.58 -11.69 0.92
CA ALA A 180 4.02 -13.03 1.02
C ALA A 180 2.96 -13.28 -0.06
N SER A 181 2.04 -12.33 -0.26
CA SER A 181 1.05 -12.37 -1.34
C SER A 181 1.72 -12.42 -2.73
N THR A 182 2.64 -11.49 -3.01
CA THR A 182 3.39 -11.48 -4.29
C THR A 182 4.11 -12.81 -4.53
N ALA A 183 4.76 -13.40 -3.52
CA ALA A 183 5.47 -14.67 -3.67
C ALA A 183 4.53 -15.83 -3.98
N LYS A 184 3.38 -15.90 -3.31
CA LYS A 184 2.34 -16.93 -3.54
C LYS A 184 1.81 -16.87 -4.97
N VAL A 185 1.42 -15.70 -5.45
CA VAL A 185 0.89 -15.51 -6.80
C VAL A 185 1.98 -15.72 -7.85
N ALA A 186 3.21 -15.23 -7.61
CA ALA A 186 4.33 -15.39 -8.53
C ALA A 186 4.71 -16.84 -8.76
N ALA A 187 4.78 -17.66 -7.72
CA ALA A 187 5.10 -19.08 -7.85
C ALA A 187 4.14 -19.77 -8.83
N GLN A 188 2.83 -19.57 -8.62
CA GLN A 188 1.83 -20.19 -9.49
C GLN A 188 1.87 -19.65 -10.93
N ARG A 189 2.09 -18.35 -11.11
CA ARG A 189 2.18 -17.76 -12.45
C ARG A 189 3.40 -18.26 -13.21
N VAL A 190 4.55 -18.38 -12.55
CA VAL A 190 5.76 -18.97 -13.16
C VAL A 190 5.51 -20.41 -13.57
N ASP A 191 4.93 -21.25 -12.71
CA ASP A 191 4.64 -22.64 -13.03
C ASP A 191 3.70 -22.77 -14.24
N ARG A 192 2.68 -21.90 -14.29
CA ARG A 192 1.73 -21.85 -15.41
C ARG A 192 2.38 -21.44 -16.73
N LEU A 193 3.22 -20.41 -16.74
CA LEU A 193 3.93 -20.00 -17.95
C LEU A 193 4.91 -21.08 -18.41
N ARG A 194 5.62 -21.73 -17.49
CA ARG A 194 6.51 -22.86 -17.83
C ARG A 194 5.77 -24.06 -18.42
N SER A 195 4.53 -24.30 -18.07
CA SER A 195 3.75 -25.39 -18.67
C SER A 195 3.47 -25.17 -20.17
N VAL A 196 3.48 -23.92 -20.62
CA VAL A 196 3.31 -23.54 -22.04
C VAL A 196 4.66 -23.31 -22.73
N PHE A 197 5.61 -22.74 -22.01
CA PHE A 197 6.92 -22.34 -22.52
C PHE A 197 8.04 -23.03 -21.72
N PRO A 198 8.25 -24.34 -21.88
CA PRO A 198 9.21 -25.11 -21.08
C PRO A 198 10.67 -24.70 -21.30
N ALA A 199 11.01 -24.11 -22.46
CA ALA A 199 12.33 -23.65 -22.80
C ALA A 199 12.67 -22.25 -22.25
N ALA A 200 11.66 -21.50 -21.72
CA ALA A 200 11.89 -20.14 -21.22
C ALA A 200 12.85 -20.11 -20.02
N ASP A 201 13.74 -19.09 -20.00
CA ASP A 201 14.69 -18.91 -18.89
C ASP A 201 13.94 -18.64 -17.58
N LEU A 202 14.17 -19.50 -16.60
CA LEU A 202 13.47 -19.44 -15.30
C LEU A 202 13.78 -18.13 -14.54
N ALA A 203 15.00 -17.60 -14.65
CA ALA A 203 15.37 -16.36 -13.96
C ALA A 203 14.68 -15.14 -14.61
N ALA A 204 14.60 -15.12 -15.95
CA ALA A 204 13.85 -14.11 -16.68
C ALA A 204 12.35 -14.17 -16.36
N LEU A 205 11.75 -15.38 -16.37
CA LEU A 205 10.35 -15.57 -15.99
C LEU A 205 10.05 -15.06 -14.57
N ARG A 206 10.87 -15.42 -13.60
CA ARG A 206 10.67 -14.98 -12.20
C ARG A 206 10.73 -13.47 -12.08
N ARG A 207 11.71 -12.81 -12.72
CA ARG A 207 11.82 -11.34 -12.72
C ARG A 207 10.61 -10.69 -13.40
N GLY A 208 10.26 -11.17 -14.57
CA GLY A 208 9.14 -10.61 -15.33
C GLY A 208 7.79 -10.83 -14.68
N VAL A 209 7.57 -12.01 -14.10
CA VAL A 209 6.33 -12.27 -13.32
C VAL A 209 6.25 -11.36 -12.11
N TRP A 210 7.34 -11.17 -11.38
CA TRP A 210 7.37 -10.23 -10.26
C TRP A 210 7.05 -8.79 -10.71
N LEU A 211 7.65 -8.31 -11.79
CA LEU A 211 7.36 -6.98 -12.37
C LEU A 211 5.89 -6.84 -12.81
N GLY A 212 5.33 -7.87 -13.46
CA GLY A 212 3.94 -7.87 -13.87
C GLY A 212 2.97 -7.82 -12.70
N ILE A 213 3.27 -8.53 -11.59
CA ILE A 213 2.47 -8.47 -10.36
C ILE A 213 2.56 -7.08 -9.72
N GLU A 214 3.75 -6.47 -9.63
CA GLU A 214 3.88 -5.11 -9.10
C GLU A 214 3.16 -4.08 -9.96
N THR A 215 3.16 -4.27 -11.29
CA THR A 215 2.37 -3.44 -12.22
C THR A 215 0.88 -3.64 -11.98
N ALA A 216 0.39 -4.88 -11.85
CA ALA A 216 -1.01 -5.18 -11.54
C ALA A 216 -1.44 -4.55 -10.21
N ASN A 217 -0.61 -4.62 -9.17
CA ASN A 217 -0.88 -3.99 -7.87
C ASN A 217 -1.02 -2.47 -8.00
N ALA A 218 -0.14 -1.81 -8.76
CA ALA A 218 -0.23 -0.37 -9.00
C ALA A 218 -1.52 0.00 -9.76
N LEU A 219 -1.92 -0.80 -10.75
CA LEU A 219 -3.15 -0.59 -11.50
C LEU A 219 -4.42 -0.81 -10.66
N ILE A 220 -4.42 -1.79 -9.77
CA ILE A 220 -5.52 -2.00 -8.82
C ILE A 220 -5.64 -0.81 -7.85
N GLU A 221 -4.52 -0.25 -7.40
CA GLU A 221 -4.50 0.97 -6.56
C GLU A 221 -5.12 2.16 -7.31
N LEU A 222 -4.69 2.42 -8.56
CA LEU A 222 -5.26 3.47 -9.42
C LEU A 222 -6.77 3.28 -9.65
N ILE A 223 -7.22 2.04 -9.85
CA ILE A 223 -8.64 1.71 -10.04
C ILE A 223 -9.42 1.94 -8.74
N ALA A 224 -8.88 1.56 -7.59
CA ALA A 224 -9.53 1.75 -6.29
C ALA A 224 -9.63 3.23 -5.91
N GLU A 225 -8.63 4.04 -6.25
CA GLU A 225 -8.59 5.48 -6.04
C GLU A 225 -9.36 6.28 -7.08
N ARG A 226 -9.87 5.64 -8.14
CA ARG A 226 -10.60 6.24 -9.26
C ARG A 226 -9.77 7.27 -10.05
N GLU A 227 -8.45 7.11 -10.07
CA GLU A 227 -7.54 8.00 -10.81
C GLU A 227 -7.80 8.01 -12.33
N TRP A 228 -8.45 6.98 -12.87
CA TRP A 228 -8.90 6.93 -14.25
C TRP A 228 -9.89 8.06 -14.61
N GLU A 229 -10.64 8.60 -13.66
CA GLU A 229 -11.55 9.74 -13.87
C GLU A 229 -10.78 11.03 -14.18
N VAL A 230 -9.57 11.19 -13.63
CA VAL A 230 -8.73 12.38 -13.85
C VAL A 230 -8.29 12.51 -15.30
N VAL A 231 -8.10 11.40 -16.00
CA VAL A 231 -7.72 11.37 -17.42
C VAL A 231 -8.93 11.23 -18.35
N GLY A 232 -10.15 11.29 -17.84
CA GLY A 232 -11.38 11.21 -18.61
C GLY A 232 -11.70 9.82 -19.18
N GLU A 233 -11.09 8.77 -18.60
CA GLU A 233 -11.27 7.39 -19.03
C GLU A 233 -12.36 6.68 -18.20
N SER A 234 -12.71 5.46 -18.60
CA SER A 234 -13.59 4.59 -17.83
C SER A 234 -12.80 3.51 -17.12
N ARG A 235 -13.35 3.01 -16.00
CA ARG A 235 -12.81 1.84 -15.32
C ARG A 235 -12.61 0.66 -16.27
N GLN A 236 -13.56 0.44 -17.18
CA GLN A 236 -13.50 -0.66 -18.15
C GLN A 236 -12.33 -0.46 -19.12
N ALA A 237 -12.17 0.74 -19.72
CA ALA A 237 -11.06 1.05 -20.61
C ALA A 237 -9.69 0.90 -19.92
N THR A 238 -9.59 1.32 -18.66
CA THR A 238 -8.38 1.13 -17.83
C THR A 238 -8.04 -0.35 -17.65
N ILE A 239 -9.03 -1.19 -17.34
CA ILE A 239 -8.84 -2.64 -17.19
C ILE A 239 -8.43 -3.30 -18.52
N GLU A 240 -9.06 -2.89 -19.63
CA GLU A 240 -8.73 -3.41 -20.95
C GLU A 240 -7.28 -3.11 -21.35
N ALA A 241 -6.85 -1.86 -21.18
CA ALA A 241 -5.49 -1.44 -21.46
C ALA A 241 -4.47 -2.14 -20.55
N ALA A 242 -4.76 -2.20 -19.25
CA ALA A 242 -3.90 -2.83 -18.25
C ALA A 242 -3.72 -4.34 -18.50
N GLY A 243 -4.80 -5.04 -18.85
CA GLY A 243 -4.74 -6.47 -19.17
C GLY A 243 -3.89 -6.76 -20.40
N GLY A 244 -4.00 -5.92 -21.44
CA GLY A 244 -3.16 -5.99 -22.64
C GLY A 244 -1.68 -5.76 -22.33
N LEU A 245 -1.37 -4.72 -21.55
CA LEU A 245 0.00 -4.38 -21.15
C LEU A 245 0.69 -5.54 -20.40
N ILE A 246 0.02 -6.12 -19.39
CA ILE A 246 0.58 -7.21 -18.60
C ILE A 246 0.74 -8.47 -19.44
N ALA A 247 -0.22 -8.78 -20.29
CA ALA A 247 -0.15 -9.95 -21.18
C ALA A 247 0.98 -9.82 -22.18
N HIS A 248 1.13 -8.66 -22.81
CA HIS A 248 2.23 -8.39 -23.73
C HIS A 248 3.59 -8.56 -23.02
N HIS A 249 3.75 -7.98 -21.85
CA HIS A 249 4.97 -8.16 -21.05
C HIS A 249 5.28 -9.64 -20.78
N TYR A 250 4.30 -10.44 -20.35
CA TYR A 250 4.52 -11.86 -20.11
C TYR A 250 4.81 -12.65 -21.39
N TRP A 251 4.14 -12.30 -22.50
CA TRP A 251 4.32 -12.95 -23.79
C TRP A 251 5.72 -12.74 -24.34
N GLN A 252 6.25 -11.52 -24.27
CA GLN A 252 7.60 -11.20 -24.71
C GLN A 252 8.67 -12.00 -23.93
N LEU A 253 8.50 -12.17 -22.62
CA LEU A 253 9.41 -12.99 -21.81
C LEU A 253 9.48 -14.46 -22.24
N CYS A 254 8.41 -14.96 -22.86
CA CYS A 254 8.31 -16.34 -23.31
C CYS A 254 8.74 -16.53 -24.76
N GLY A 255 8.55 -15.51 -25.61
CA GLY A 255 8.81 -15.56 -27.05
C GLY A 255 10.26 -15.36 -27.46
N GLU A 256 11.09 -14.75 -26.61
CA GLU A 256 12.55 -14.61 -26.86
C GLU A 256 13.33 -15.94 -26.70
N ALA A 257 12.63 -17.02 -26.32
CA ALA A 257 13.21 -18.34 -26.09
C ALA A 257 12.83 -19.39 -27.17
N SER A 258 12.23 -18.93 -28.31
CA SER A 258 11.77 -19.82 -29.39
C SER A 258 12.69 -19.80 -30.60
#